data_291de2b759e5c4ec10ae75a699e6b7d7
#
_entry.id   291de2b759e5c4ec10ae75a699e6b7d7
#
_cell.length_a   1.000
_cell.length_b   1.000
_cell.length_c   1.000
_cell.angle_alpha   90.00
_cell.angle_beta   90.00
_cell.angle_gamma   90.00
#
_symmetry.space_group_name_H-M   'P 1'
#
loop_
_entity.id
_entity.type
_entity.pdbx_description
1 polymer ?
#
loop_
_entity_poly.entity_id
_entity_poly.type
_entity_poly.pdbx_seq_one_letter_code
_entity_poly.pdbx_strand_id
1 'polypeptide(L)'
;MQHRLAKVTLAAVAALAPLGCKARVVAIASPFADDFARVEPGPDWLDTSGGTYRIADGKLNVTRAYNHPLWLRRKLPRDAVVEFDVMSKSPAGDIKVELYGDGESFDPDKGRYDPTSYPIVLGGWNNSNSIIGRLGEHDDAVKAAKARDPGQPPPVETGRTYHFTITRQGGLIDWKIDGAPFLAWTDPSPLAGPGHEFFALNDWEADVSFDNLRIRPAK
;
A
#
# COMPACT_ATOMS: atom_id res chain seq x y z
N MET A 1 75.32 14.75 21.74
CA MET A 1 74.07 14.02 21.77
C MET A 1 73.03 14.86 21.04
N GLN A 2 72.73 14.49 19.78
CA GLN A 2 71.72 15.18 18.96
C GLN A 2 70.48 14.32 18.88
N HIS A 3 69.34 14.79 19.46
CA HIS A 3 68.06 14.17 19.32
C HIS A 3 67.38 14.56 17.99
N ARG A 4 67.18 13.59 17.11
CA ARG A 4 66.38 13.75 15.90
C ARG A 4 64.92 13.54 16.26
N LEU A 5 64.10 14.57 16.13
CA LEU A 5 62.63 14.50 16.18
C LEU A 5 62.11 13.96 14.86
N ALA A 6 61.43 12.82 14.90
CA ALA A 6 60.71 12.28 13.77
C ALA A 6 59.36 13.00 13.61
N LYS A 7 59.11 13.56 12.43
CA LYS A 7 57.82 14.15 12.07
C LYS A 7 56.90 13.01 11.62
N VAL A 8 55.81 12.77 12.36
CA VAL A 8 54.72 11.87 11.97
C VAL A 8 53.74 12.68 11.13
N THR A 9 53.65 12.35 9.85
CA THR A 9 52.65 12.94 8.95
C THR A 9 51.36 12.12 9.04
N LEU A 10 50.32 12.70 9.59
CA LEU A 10 48.99 12.09 9.67
C LEU A 10 48.30 12.28 8.31
N ALA A 11 48.10 11.21 7.56
CA ALA A 11 47.30 11.24 6.33
C ALA A 11 45.81 11.15 6.70
N ALA A 12 45.06 12.20 6.42
CA ALA A 12 43.62 12.22 6.55
C ALA A 12 42.97 11.43 5.40
N VAL A 13 42.39 10.29 5.70
CA VAL A 13 41.56 9.55 4.75
C VAL A 13 40.19 10.20 4.74
N ALA A 14 39.88 10.93 3.68
CA ALA A 14 38.55 11.45 3.43
C ALA A 14 37.61 10.26 3.02
N ALA A 15 36.73 9.86 3.90
CA ALA A 15 35.65 8.91 3.58
C ALA A 15 34.66 9.61 2.66
N LEU A 16 34.65 9.24 1.38
CA LEU A 16 33.55 9.58 0.46
C LEU A 16 32.31 8.82 0.91
N ALA A 17 31.35 9.51 1.53
CA ALA A 17 30.01 8.97 1.74
C ALA A 17 29.37 8.72 0.36
N PRO A 18 28.76 7.54 0.12
CA PRO A 18 28.03 7.31 -1.12
C PRO A 18 26.86 8.28 -1.19
N LEU A 19 26.84 9.13 -2.22
CA LEU A 19 25.64 9.87 -2.62
C LEU A 19 24.57 8.85 -2.97
N GLY A 20 23.66 8.58 -2.04
CA GLY A 20 22.52 7.72 -2.28
C GLY A 20 21.68 8.32 -3.41
N CYS A 21 21.78 7.75 -4.61
CA CYS A 21 20.84 8.04 -5.69
C CYS A 21 19.43 7.70 -5.18
N LYS A 22 18.63 8.70 -4.83
CA LYS A 22 17.18 8.49 -4.65
C LYS A 22 16.69 7.90 -5.96
N ALA A 23 16.18 6.66 -5.92
CA ALA A 23 15.64 6.01 -7.10
C ALA A 23 14.56 6.93 -7.72
N ARG A 24 14.71 7.20 -9.02
CA ARG A 24 13.79 8.10 -9.74
C ARG A 24 12.41 7.47 -9.75
N VAL A 25 11.46 8.13 -9.11
CA VAL A 25 10.05 7.73 -9.17
C VAL A 25 9.53 7.94 -10.58
N VAL A 26 9.00 6.88 -11.19
CA VAL A 26 8.49 6.87 -12.58
C VAL A 26 6.97 6.84 -12.55
N ALA A 27 6.32 7.62 -13.41
CA ALA A 27 4.88 7.54 -13.59
C ALA A 27 4.48 6.29 -14.39
N ILE A 28 3.35 5.69 -14.05
CA ILE A 28 2.74 4.59 -14.79
C ILE A 28 2.06 5.19 -16.04
N ALA A 29 2.79 5.20 -17.16
CA ALA A 29 2.29 5.68 -18.45
C ALA A 29 1.75 4.54 -19.34
N SER A 30 2.13 3.31 -19.06
CA SER A 30 1.67 2.06 -19.69
C SER A 30 1.29 1.06 -18.59
N PRO A 31 0.55 0.00 -18.87
CA PRO A 31 0.17 -0.96 -17.84
C PRO A 31 1.40 -1.46 -17.05
N PHE A 32 1.31 -1.35 -15.73
CA PHE A 32 2.23 -1.97 -14.77
C PHE A 32 1.63 -3.29 -14.32
N ALA A 33 2.43 -4.32 -14.16
CA ALA A 33 2.01 -5.60 -13.62
C ALA A 33 3.06 -6.15 -12.67
N ASP A 34 2.63 -6.84 -11.62
CA ASP A 34 3.46 -7.58 -10.68
C ASP A 34 2.73 -8.86 -10.26
N ASP A 35 3.28 -10.00 -10.65
CA ASP A 35 2.79 -11.33 -10.32
C ASP A 35 3.54 -11.95 -9.13
N PHE A 36 4.42 -11.17 -8.50
CA PHE A 36 5.24 -11.58 -7.35
C PHE A 36 6.02 -12.90 -7.56
N ALA A 37 6.25 -13.34 -8.82
CA ALA A 37 6.96 -14.56 -9.15
C ALA A 37 8.48 -14.42 -8.93
N ARG A 38 8.89 -14.04 -7.71
CA ARG A 38 10.27 -13.85 -7.28
C ARG A 38 10.40 -14.11 -5.78
N VAL A 39 11.55 -13.84 -5.17
CA VAL A 39 11.80 -14.12 -3.74
C VAL A 39 11.76 -12.88 -2.83
N GLU A 40 11.92 -11.68 -3.41
CA GLU A 40 11.95 -10.41 -2.68
C GLU A 40 11.04 -9.37 -3.36
N PRO A 41 10.41 -8.43 -2.63
CA PRO A 41 9.54 -7.40 -3.21
C PRO A 41 10.21 -6.57 -4.31
N GLY A 42 11.53 -6.34 -4.20
CA GLY A 42 12.31 -5.64 -5.22
C GLY A 42 12.19 -4.11 -5.13
N PRO A 43 12.88 -3.39 -6.05
CA PRO A 43 13.10 -1.94 -5.94
C PRO A 43 11.85 -1.09 -6.24
N ASP A 44 10.82 -1.67 -6.84
CA ASP A 44 9.55 -0.99 -7.09
C ASP A 44 8.71 -0.80 -5.82
N TRP A 45 9.10 -1.42 -4.70
CA TRP A 45 8.37 -1.39 -3.45
C TRP A 45 9.16 -0.75 -2.32
N LEU A 46 8.48 0.02 -1.47
CA LEU A 46 8.97 0.58 -0.22
C LEU A 46 8.19 -0.03 0.95
N ASP A 47 8.86 -0.91 1.70
CA ASP A 47 8.29 -1.51 2.91
C ASP A 47 8.53 -0.59 4.11
N THR A 48 7.45 -0.06 4.68
CA THR A 48 7.48 0.77 5.88
C THR A 48 7.37 -0.03 7.17
N SER A 49 7.12 -1.34 7.07
CA SER A 49 6.93 -2.23 8.23
C SER A 49 8.22 -2.80 8.81
N GLY A 50 9.35 -2.59 8.10
CA GLY A 50 10.64 -3.17 8.51
C GLY A 50 10.78 -4.66 8.18
N GLY A 51 10.05 -5.18 7.18
CA GLY A 51 10.20 -6.55 6.67
C GLY A 51 9.07 -7.50 7.03
N THR A 52 7.88 -6.98 7.24
CA THR A 52 6.66 -7.81 7.46
C THR A 52 6.14 -8.41 6.14
N TYR A 53 6.35 -7.71 5.03
CA TYR A 53 5.98 -8.19 3.70
C TYR A 53 7.01 -9.16 3.15
N ARG A 54 6.56 -10.33 2.70
CA ARG A 54 7.41 -11.39 2.16
C ARG A 54 6.78 -12.03 0.94
N ILE A 55 7.62 -12.39 -0.01
CA ILE A 55 7.17 -13.23 -1.13
C ILE A 55 7.40 -14.69 -0.77
N ALA A 56 6.33 -15.48 -0.84
CA ALA A 56 6.35 -16.92 -0.69
C ALA A 56 5.27 -17.54 -1.59
N ASP A 57 5.56 -18.68 -2.18
CA ASP A 57 4.67 -19.42 -3.09
C ASP A 57 4.17 -18.56 -4.27
N GLY A 58 5.04 -17.67 -4.78
CA GLY A 58 4.71 -16.78 -5.88
C GLY A 58 3.69 -15.70 -5.53
N LYS A 59 3.51 -15.38 -4.26
CA LYS A 59 2.57 -14.35 -3.77
C LYS A 59 3.24 -13.43 -2.77
N LEU A 60 2.78 -12.20 -2.70
CA LEU A 60 3.12 -11.30 -1.60
C LEU A 60 2.27 -11.64 -0.39
N ASN A 61 2.90 -11.97 0.72
CA ASN A 61 2.26 -12.29 1.98
C ASN A 61 2.60 -11.22 3.02
N VAL A 62 1.62 -10.86 3.83
CA VAL A 62 1.76 -9.94 4.96
C VAL A 62 1.01 -10.50 6.17
N THR A 63 1.57 -10.29 7.36
CA THR A 63 0.93 -10.65 8.61
C THR A 63 1.26 -9.59 9.65
N ARG A 64 0.24 -8.92 10.18
CA ARG A 64 0.39 -7.91 11.24
C ARG A 64 1.30 -6.74 10.83
N ALA A 65 1.02 -6.13 9.70
CA ALA A 65 1.71 -4.91 9.29
C ALA A 65 1.35 -3.69 10.19
N TYR A 66 0.28 -3.79 10.97
CA TYR A 66 -0.18 -2.71 11.86
C TYR A 66 -0.31 -1.36 11.16
N ASN A 67 -0.88 -1.39 9.96
CA ASN A 67 -1.05 -0.22 9.09
C ASN A 67 0.26 0.40 8.59
N HIS A 68 1.37 -0.36 8.52
CA HIS A 68 2.57 0.07 7.83
C HIS A 68 2.49 -0.36 6.37
N PRO A 69 2.20 0.57 5.43
CA PRO A 69 1.96 0.20 4.05
C PRO A 69 3.22 -0.29 3.33
N LEU A 70 3.01 -1.17 2.35
CA LEU A 70 3.98 -1.45 1.30
C LEU A 70 3.67 -0.56 0.10
N TRP A 71 4.41 0.52 -0.08
CA TRP A 71 4.20 1.50 -1.13
C TRP A 71 4.80 1.08 -2.47
N LEU A 72 4.00 1.14 -3.54
CA LEU A 72 4.52 1.05 -4.90
C LEU A 72 5.23 2.37 -5.25
N ARG A 73 6.51 2.31 -5.59
CA ARG A 73 7.36 3.47 -5.93
C ARG A 73 7.16 3.94 -7.38
N ARG A 74 5.92 3.90 -7.84
CA ARG A 74 5.49 4.39 -9.15
C ARG A 74 4.25 5.25 -8.97
N LYS A 75 4.23 6.42 -9.62
CA LYS A 75 3.09 7.31 -9.55
C LYS A 75 1.93 6.76 -10.35
N LEU A 76 0.77 6.71 -9.73
CA LEU A 76 -0.48 6.36 -10.38
C LEU A 76 -0.82 7.36 -11.48
N PRO A 77 -1.46 6.94 -12.58
CA PRO A 77 -2.19 7.84 -13.45
C PRO A 77 -3.25 8.60 -12.65
N ARG A 78 -3.60 9.82 -13.09
CA ARG A 78 -4.67 10.61 -12.44
C ARG A 78 -5.97 9.81 -12.36
N ASP A 79 -6.33 9.15 -13.45
CA ASP A 79 -7.43 8.22 -13.54
C ASP A 79 -6.85 6.83 -13.81
N ALA A 80 -7.13 5.88 -12.93
CA ALA A 80 -6.50 4.58 -12.92
C ALA A 80 -7.49 3.45 -12.68
N VAL A 81 -7.14 2.28 -13.19
CA VAL A 81 -7.74 1.01 -12.79
C VAL A 81 -6.65 0.20 -12.12
N VAL A 82 -6.93 -0.25 -10.89
CA VAL A 82 -6.08 -1.14 -10.09
C VAL A 82 -6.83 -2.46 -9.93
N GLU A 83 -6.19 -3.55 -10.35
CA GLU A 83 -6.74 -4.90 -10.30
C GLU A 83 -5.74 -5.83 -9.61
N PHE A 84 -6.21 -6.71 -8.74
CA PHE A 84 -5.38 -7.70 -8.06
C PHE A 84 -6.23 -8.82 -7.47
N ASP A 85 -5.57 -9.96 -7.22
CA ASP A 85 -6.14 -11.06 -6.47
C ASP A 85 -5.68 -10.97 -5.02
N VAL A 86 -6.59 -11.25 -4.08
CA VAL A 86 -6.30 -11.17 -2.65
C VAL A 86 -7.06 -12.21 -1.86
N MET A 87 -6.40 -12.75 -0.81
CA MET A 87 -6.99 -13.72 0.09
C MET A 87 -6.57 -13.42 1.52
N SER A 88 -7.52 -13.41 2.46
CA SER A 88 -7.21 -13.43 3.89
C SER A 88 -7.30 -14.85 4.43
N LYS A 89 -6.27 -15.26 5.17
CA LYS A 89 -6.22 -16.53 5.91
C LYS A 89 -6.74 -16.36 7.34
N SER A 90 -7.08 -15.13 7.72
CA SER A 90 -7.58 -14.79 9.05
C SER A 90 -9.11 -14.69 9.06
N PRO A 91 -9.80 -15.24 10.06
CA PRO A 91 -11.24 -15.05 10.21
C PRO A 91 -11.61 -13.59 10.51
N ALA A 92 -10.66 -12.77 10.96
CA ALA A 92 -10.82 -11.34 11.20
C ALA A 92 -10.96 -10.52 9.91
N GLY A 93 -10.70 -11.12 8.74
CA GLY A 93 -10.80 -10.43 7.46
C GLY A 93 -9.66 -9.45 7.22
N ASP A 94 -9.95 -8.17 7.19
CA ASP A 94 -9.06 -7.02 7.15
C ASP A 94 -8.13 -6.98 5.93
N ILE A 95 -8.71 -7.03 4.75
CA ILE A 95 -8.00 -6.79 3.49
C ILE A 95 -7.99 -5.28 3.23
N LYS A 96 -6.80 -4.67 3.14
CA LYS A 96 -6.65 -3.23 3.00
C LYS A 96 -5.71 -2.86 1.86
N VAL A 97 -6.07 -1.81 1.13
CA VAL A 97 -5.18 -1.11 0.18
C VAL A 97 -5.38 0.38 0.30
N GLU A 98 -4.40 1.14 -0.18
CA GLU A 98 -4.43 2.60 -0.19
C GLU A 98 -4.23 3.13 -1.59
N LEU A 99 -5.11 4.05 -2.01
CA LEU A 99 -5.01 4.71 -3.31
C LEU A 99 -4.73 6.19 -3.15
N TYR A 100 -3.82 6.70 -3.96
CA TYR A 100 -3.49 8.13 -4.01
C TYR A 100 -2.98 8.67 -2.67
N GLY A 101 -2.02 7.95 -2.06
CA GLY A 101 -1.26 8.42 -0.91
C GLY A 101 0.07 9.06 -1.29
N ASP A 102 0.86 9.41 -0.28
CA ASP A 102 2.13 10.13 -0.44
C ASP A 102 3.32 9.24 -0.86
N GLY A 103 3.19 7.92 -0.75
CA GLY A 103 4.23 6.96 -1.11
C GLY A 103 5.33 6.79 -0.06
N GLU A 104 5.19 7.36 1.13
CA GLU A 104 6.22 7.39 2.17
C GLU A 104 5.68 7.05 3.56
N SER A 105 4.51 7.57 3.95
CA SER A 105 4.06 7.53 5.33
C SER A 105 3.47 6.16 5.71
N PHE A 106 3.88 5.75 6.72
CA PHE A 106 3.43 5.69 8.11
C PHE A 106 4.11 6.80 8.92
N ASP A 107 3.37 7.48 9.79
CA ASP A 107 3.93 8.54 10.65
C ASP A 107 4.34 7.96 12.01
N PRO A 108 5.62 7.54 12.17
CA PRO A 108 6.10 6.95 13.41
C PRO A 108 6.12 7.95 14.57
N ASP A 109 6.21 9.26 14.27
CA ASP A 109 6.30 10.30 15.29
C ASP A 109 4.96 10.53 15.98
N LYS A 110 3.86 10.27 15.28
CA LYS A 110 2.52 10.32 15.87
C LYS A 110 2.12 9.02 16.57
N GLY A 111 2.87 7.94 16.36
CA GLY A 111 2.58 6.62 16.95
C GLY A 111 1.21 6.08 16.56
N ARG A 112 0.67 6.55 15.43
CA ARG A 112 -0.63 6.15 14.90
C ARG A 112 -0.63 6.16 13.38
N TYR A 113 -1.52 5.35 12.82
CA TYR A 113 -1.84 5.38 11.41
C TYR A 113 -2.61 6.67 11.06
N ASP A 114 -2.09 7.41 10.10
CA ASP A 114 -2.64 8.67 9.62
C ASP A 114 -2.59 8.66 8.08
N PRO A 115 -3.57 8.03 7.43
CA PRO A 115 -3.53 7.82 5.99
C PRO A 115 -3.58 9.12 5.22
N THR A 116 -2.73 9.21 4.20
CA THR A 116 -2.68 10.34 3.25
C THR A 116 -3.48 10.06 1.97
N SER A 117 -4.21 8.95 1.94
CA SER A 117 -4.79 8.27 0.79
C SER A 117 -6.31 8.13 0.89
N TYR A 118 -6.87 7.35 -0.04
CA TYR A 118 -8.15 6.67 0.13
C TYR A 118 -7.89 5.25 0.64
N PRO A 119 -8.08 4.95 1.92
CA PRO A 119 -8.12 3.58 2.42
C PRO A 119 -9.34 2.84 1.87
N ILE A 120 -9.12 1.65 1.32
CA ILE A 120 -10.16 0.71 0.86
C ILE A 120 -10.03 -0.54 1.69
N VAL A 121 -11.05 -0.86 2.48
CA VAL A 121 -10.99 -1.99 3.44
C VAL A 121 -12.15 -2.94 3.19
N LEU A 122 -11.86 -4.22 3.01
CA LEU A 122 -12.84 -5.30 3.00
C LEU A 122 -12.73 -6.09 4.32
N GLY A 123 -13.84 -6.16 5.06
CA GLY A 123 -13.91 -6.96 6.28
C GLY A 123 -13.02 -6.46 7.41
N GLY A 124 -12.83 -5.16 7.54
CA GLY A 124 -12.18 -4.57 8.71
C GLY A 124 -13.02 -4.74 9.99
N TRP A 125 -12.47 -4.30 11.13
CA TRP A 125 -13.13 -4.35 12.43
C TRP A 125 -13.68 -5.74 12.77
N ASN A 126 -12.79 -6.71 12.78
CA ASN A 126 -13.11 -8.11 13.03
C ASN A 126 -14.14 -8.67 12.04
N ASN A 127 -13.89 -8.42 10.76
CA ASN A 127 -14.70 -8.91 9.63
C ASN A 127 -16.17 -8.46 9.68
N SER A 128 -16.40 -7.23 10.11
CA SER A 128 -17.75 -6.69 10.31
C SER A 128 -18.11 -5.54 9.37
N ASN A 129 -17.14 -4.84 8.82
CA ASN A 129 -17.39 -3.65 8.00
C ASN A 129 -16.43 -3.54 6.83
N SER A 130 -16.89 -2.92 5.73
CA SER A 130 -16.08 -2.62 4.56
C SER A 130 -16.29 -1.17 4.17
N ILE A 131 -15.22 -0.46 3.78
CA ILE A 131 -15.29 0.98 3.58
C ILE A 131 -14.48 1.46 2.36
N ILE A 132 -14.88 2.63 1.89
CA ILE A 132 -14.03 3.59 1.18
C ILE A 132 -13.84 4.79 2.13
N GLY A 133 -12.61 5.01 2.58
CA GLY A 133 -12.22 6.16 3.39
C GLY A 133 -11.55 7.27 2.57
N ARG A 134 -11.42 8.46 3.17
CA ARG A 134 -10.67 9.59 2.63
C ARG A 134 -9.86 10.23 3.75
N LEU A 135 -8.53 10.13 3.66
CA LEU A 135 -7.58 10.64 4.67
C LEU A 135 -7.87 10.09 6.08
N GLY A 136 -8.40 8.87 6.15
CA GLY A 136 -8.77 8.20 7.39
C GLY A 136 -9.70 7.02 7.13
N GLU A 137 -9.93 6.22 8.17
CA GLU A 137 -10.78 5.02 8.11
C GLU A 137 -11.83 4.97 9.23
N HIS A 138 -11.97 6.06 9.98
CA HIS A 138 -12.93 6.18 11.09
C HIS A 138 -13.79 7.42 10.94
N ASP A 139 -14.95 7.41 11.57
CA ASP A 139 -15.86 8.55 11.71
C ASP A 139 -16.15 9.27 10.38
N ASP A 140 -15.98 10.58 10.35
CA ASP A 140 -16.24 11.41 9.16
C ASP A 140 -15.28 11.14 7.99
N ALA A 141 -14.20 10.40 8.19
CA ALA A 141 -13.33 9.98 7.10
C ALA A 141 -13.93 8.86 6.26
N VAL A 142 -14.85 8.07 6.80
CA VAL A 142 -15.58 7.02 6.05
C VAL A 142 -16.57 7.68 5.10
N LYS A 143 -16.45 7.39 3.80
CA LYS A 143 -17.24 8.02 2.74
C LYS A 143 -18.28 7.08 2.11
N ALA A 144 -17.96 5.80 2.06
CA ALA A 144 -18.93 4.75 1.75
C ALA A 144 -18.63 3.55 2.65
N ALA A 145 -19.68 2.88 3.10
CA ALA A 145 -19.54 1.72 3.97
C ALA A 145 -20.59 0.66 3.66
N LYS A 146 -20.23 -0.60 3.92
CA LYS A 146 -21.11 -1.75 3.91
C LYS A 146 -20.83 -2.59 5.14
N ALA A 147 -21.69 -2.44 6.15
CA ALA A 147 -21.66 -3.26 7.35
C ALA A 147 -22.17 -4.67 7.04
N ARG A 148 -21.71 -5.65 7.81
CA ARG A 148 -22.28 -6.99 7.83
C ARG A 148 -23.66 -6.97 8.44
N ASP A 149 -24.65 -7.47 7.69
CA ASP A 149 -25.99 -7.64 8.24
C ASP A 149 -26.02 -8.75 9.31
N PRO A 150 -26.80 -8.60 10.38
CA PRO A 150 -26.96 -9.64 11.38
C PRO A 150 -27.41 -10.98 10.75
N GLY A 151 -26.70 -12.06 11.08
CA GLY A 151 -26.99 -13.40 10.56
C GLY A 151 -26.46 -13.71 9.16
N GLN A 152 -25.87 -12.72 8.47
CA GLN A 152 -25.20 -12.97 7.19
C GLN A 152 -23.73 -13.43 7.39
N PRO A 153 -23.16 -14.13 6.40
CA PRO A 153 -21.74 -14.46 6.39
C PRO A 153 -20.86 -13.21 6.52
N PRO A 154 -19.66 -13.34 7.06
CA PRO A 154 -18.73 -12.21 7.11
C PRO A 154 -18.34 -11.74 5.69
N PRO A 155 -17.98 -10.46 5.51
CA PRO A 155 -17.53 -9.91 4.22
C PRO A 155 -16.38 -10.68 3.60
N VAL A 156 -15.46 -11.20 4.42
CA VAL A 156 -14.32 -12.01 3.99
C VAL A 156 -14.49 -13.44 4.49
N GLU A 157 -14.56 -14.37 3.56
CA GLU A 157 -14.50 -15.81 3.80
C GLU A 157 -13.01 -16.23 3.86
N THR A 158 -12.61 -16.85 4.97
CA THR A 158 -11.23 -17.28 5.19
C THR A 158 -10.78 -18.27 4.12
N GLY A 159 -9.64 -17.96 3.48
CA GLY A 159 -9.06 -18.83 2.44
C GLY A 159 -9.68 -18.66 1.06
N ARG A 160 -10.70 -17.82 0.90
CA ARG A 160 -11.26 -17.47 -0.41
C ARG A 160 -10.41 -16.39 -1.08
N THR A 161 -10.09 -16.58 -2.35
CA THR A 161 -9.48 -15.55 -3.20
C THR A 161 -10.57 -14.67 -3.79
N TYR A 162 -10.39 -13.37 -3.70
CA TYR A 162 -11.22 -12.32 -4.27
C TYR A 162 -10.45 -11.60 -5.37
N HIS A 163 -11.10 -11.29 -6.47
CA HIS A 163 -10.55 -10.40 -7.49
C HIS A 163 -11.08 -8.99 -7.27
N PHE A 164 -10.21 -8.04 -6.93
CA PHE A 164 -10.57 -6.63 -6.80
C PHE A 164 -10.34 -5.90 -8.11
N THR A 165 -11.30 -5.06 -8.47
CA THR A 165 -11.13 -4.01 -9.49
C THR A 165 -11.53 -2.69 -8.87
N ILE A 166 -10.58 -1.78 -8.71
CA ILE A 166 -10.83 -0.44 -8.17
C ILE A 166 -10.52 0.56 -9.28
N THR A 167 -11.53 1.32 -9.69
CA THR A 167 -11.39 2.35 -10.72
C THR A 167 -11.55 3.71 -10.08
N ARG A 168 -10.61 4.61 -10.37
CA ARG A 168 -10.82 6.03 -10.18
C ARG A 168 -10.94 6.71 -11.54
N GLN A 169 -12.01 7.52 -11.70
CA GLN A 169 -12.22 8.37 -12.85
C GLN A 169 -12.77 9.73 -12.41
N GLY A 170 -11.98 10.77 -12.55
CA GLY A 170 -12.27 12.06 -11.94
C GLY A 170 -12.36 11.96 -10.43
N GLY A 171 -13.54 12.21 -9.87
CA GLY A 171 -13.83 12.04 -8.44
C GLY A 171 -14.42 10.69 -8.08
N LEU A 172 -14.92 9.91 -9.05
CA LEU A 172 -15.56 8.62 -8.80
C LEU A 172 -14.50 7.58 -8.43
N ILE A 173 -14.70 6.91 -7.30
CA ILE A 173 -14.04 5.67 -6.92
C ILE A 173 -15.10 4.57 -7.01
N ASP A 174 -14.91 3.61 -7.90
CA ASP A 174 -15.79 2.45 -8.11
C ASP A 174 -15.02 1.17 -7.77
N TRP A 175 -15.51 0.43 -6.80
CA TRP A 175 -14.91 -0.80 -6.33
C TRP A 175 -15.80 -1.99 -6.62
N LYS A 176 -15.25 -2.97 -7.33
CA LYS A 176 -15.88 -4.24 -7.67
C LYS A 176 -15.11 -5.39 -7.05
N ILE A 177 -15.83 -6.43 -6.68
CA ILE A 177 -15.28 -7.70 -6.19
C ILE A 177 -15.84 -8.81 -7.10
N ASP A 178 -14.93 -9.63 -7.66
CA ASP A 178 -15.27 -10.73 -8.58
C ASP A 178 -16.15 -10.24 -9.76
N GLY A 179 -15.87 -9.00 -10.23
CA GLY A 179 -16.60 -8.34 -11.31
C GLY A 179 -17.96 -7.72 -10.91
N ALA A 180 -18.46 -7.99 -9.71
CA ALA A 180 -19.72 -7.42 -9.22
C ALA A 180 -19.49 -6.07 -8.51
N PRO A 181 -20.33 -5.03 -8.73
CA PRO A 181 -20.29 -3.78 -7.98
C PRO A 181 -20.37 -4.03 -6.47
N PHE A 182 -19.50 -3.40 -5.69
CA PHE A 182 -19.46 -3.57 -4.24
C PHE A 182 -19.67 -2.27 -3.48
N LEU A 183 -18.80 -1.27 -3.64
CA LEU A 183 -18.94 0.08 -3.10
C LEU A 183 -18.51 1.12 -4.14
N ALA A 184 -19.14 2.28 -4.12
CA ALA A 184 -18.71 3.44 -4.91
C ALA A 184 -18.93 4.73 -4.13
N TRP A 185 -18.09 5.73 -4.42
CA TRP A 185 -18.21 7.07 -3.86
C TRP A 185 -17.60 8.10 -4.80
N THR A 186 -18.24 9.28 -4.90
CA THR A 186 -17.72 10.41 -5.68
C THR A 186 -17.18 11.48 -4.76
N ASP A 187 -15.86 11.68 -4.78
CA ASP A 187 -15.20 12.78 -4.06
C ASP A 187 -15.45 14.11 -4.79
N PRO A 188 -16.09 15.11 -4.14
CA PRO A 188 -16.26 16.43 -4.74
C PRO A 188 -14.95 17.23 -4.85
N SER A 189 -13.89 16.81 -4.13
CA SER A 189 -12.56 17.42 -4.14
C SER A 189 -11.48 16.34 -4.17
N PRO A 190 -11.26 15.66 -5.32
CA PRO A 190 -10.44 14.47 -5.41
C PRO A 190 -8.99 14.72 -5.00
N LEU A 191 -8.43 13.78 -4.23
CA LEU A 191 -7.01 13.77 -3.89
C LEU A 191 -6.18 13.73 -5.17
N ALA A 192 -5.27 14.68 -5.36
CA ALA A 192 -4.44 14.78 -6.56
C ALA A 192 -3.19 15.63 -6.31
N GLY A 193 -2.15 15.43 -7.14
CA GLY A 193 -0.90 16.17 -7.06
C GLY A 193 0.04 15.65 -5.96
N PRO A 194 1.09 16.43 -5.65
CA PRO A 194 2.11 16.00 -4.68
C PRO A 194 1.52 15.54 -3.35
N GLY A 195 1.93 14.36 -2.88
CA GLY A 195 1.42 13.73 -1.67
C GLY A 195 0.19 12.83 -1.89
N HIS A 196 -0.35 12.75 -3.13
CA HIS A 196 -1.50 11.93 -3.47
C HIS A 196 -1.33 11.25 -4.82
N GLU A 197 -0.24 10.47 -4.98
CA GLU A 197 0.13 9.92 -6.28
C GLU A 197 0.44 8.41 -6.25
N PHE A 198 0.40 7.76 -5.06
CA PHE A 198 0.89 6.40 -4.92
C PHE A 198 -0.19 5.41 -4.47
N PHE A 199 0.09 4.13 -4.72
CA PHE A 199 -0.69 2.97 -4.29
C PHE A 199 0.08 2.21 -3.23
N ALA A 200 -0.63 1.63 -2.25
CA ALA A 200 -0.04 0.69 -1.33
C ALA A 200 -0.93 -0.51 -1.06
N LEU A 201 -0.28 -1.63 -0.75
CA LEU A 201 -0.87 -2.78 -0.08
C LEU A 201 -0.71 -2.57 1.42
N ASN A 202 -1.72 -2.93 2.21
CA ASN A 202 -1.73 -2.69 3.65
C ASN A 202 -2.48 -3.81 4.39
N ASP A 203 -2.34 -3.84 5.71
CA ASP A 203 -2.96 -4.78 6.62
C ASP A 203 -2.88 -4.25 8.06
N TRP A 204 -3.81 -4.66 8.94
CA TRP A 204 -3.68 -4.43 10.37
C TRP A 204 -3.10 -5.67 11.06
N GLU A 205 -3.94 -6.64 11.39
CA GLU A 205 -3.53 -7.85 12.14
C GLU A 205 -3.77 -9.16 11.39
N ALA A 206 -4.34 -9.09 10.18
CA ALA A 206 -4.69 -10.28 9.43
C ALA A 206 -3.46 -10.97 8.81
N ASP A 207 -3.67 -12.18 8.29
CA ASP A 207 -2.73 -12.88 7.43
C ASP A 207 -3.30 -12.82 6.01
N VAL A 208 -2.72 -11.98 5.17
CA VAL A 208 -3.23 -11.66 3.83
C VAL A 208 -2.19 -12.01 2.77
N SER A 209 -2.64 -12.52 1.63
CA SER A 209 -1.80 -12.70 0.45
C SER A 209 -2.36 -11.95 -0.74
N PHE A 210 -1.48 -11.27 -1.49
CA PHE A 210 -1.77 -10.54 -2.71
C PHE A 210 -1.06 -11.16 -3.90
N ASP A 211 -1.70 -11.07 -5.08
CA ASP A 211 -1.18 -11.62 -6.32
C ASP A 211 -1.73 -10.86 -7.53
N ASN A 212 -1.11 -11.06 -8.70
CA ASN A 212 -1.61 -10.60 -10.00
C ASN A 212 -1.94 -9.11 -10.07
N LEU A 213 -1.17 -8.25 -9.37
CA LEU A 213 -1.40 -6.81 -9.41
C LEU A 213 -1.24 -6.26 -10.82
N ARG A 214 -2.21 -5.46 -11.25
CA ARG A 214 -2.19 -4.71 -12.50
C ARG A 214 -2.68 -3.30 -12.27
N ILE A 215 -1.95 -2.32 -12.78
CA ILE A 215 -2.34 -0.91 -12.72
C ILE A 215 -2.21 -0.32 -14.12
N ARG A 216 -3.26 0.36 -14.58
CA ARG A 216 -3.28 1.01 -15.89
C ARG A 216 -4.06 2.32 -15.86
N PRO A 217 -3.82 3.24 -16.79
CA PRO A 217 -4.71 4.39 -16.97
C PRO A 217 -6.15 3.92 -17.22
N ALA A 218 -7.12 4.62 -16.61
CA ALA A 218 -8.53 4.49 -16.99
C ALA A 218 -8.73 5.14 -18.37
N LYS A 219 -9.66 4.60 -19.16
CA LYS A 219 -9.99 5.12 -20.51
C LYS A 219 -11.02 6.22 -20.41
#